data_076df27afa1ccd042550d473c672081f
#
_entry.id   076df27afa1ccd042550d473c672081f
#
_cell.length_a   1.000
_cell.length_b   1.000
_cell.length_c   1.000
_cell.angle_alpha   90.00
_cell.angle_beta   90.00
_cell.angle_gamma   90.00
#
_symmetry.space_group_name_H-M   'P 1'
#
loop_
_entity.id
_entity.type
_entity.pdbx_description
1 polymer ?
#
loop_
_entity_poly.entity_id
_entity_poly.type
_entity_poly.pdbx_seq_one_letter_code
_entity_poly.pdbx_strand_id
1 'polypeptide(L)'
;VYSKYSSYNRYITLGRDTVKKILQKDSFDDGVYRIEKNHHRTVNDAMAFGSYGISHSSSTLNAAPIQFLRKLGFSYGGHYTKYKGSTYVSDAILGIKYVMEKGDAEDDIIPTNKHYDDLLLTNRDEKDIWAVYENPNALPIAFMADSSVLDVVLEKDNPFANQNNLLSHLVSDEYTEYFKQISVSKTLPENAKQSSYGAHIKYTPIVEGENSHIEFIIKAPTEDMIYMYLPSNYERKVNLWLNKDFLDYYFEGGNMVIQTLGKFEENEEISLIVTITEDKKEVLFKDKLFYYLDEDKFKEAVSTLREHPLNISDFSEDHIKGTITADKDGVMFTTISWEPGWTVKVDGQKAEPV
;
A
#
# COMPACT_ATOMS: atom_id res chain seq x y z
N VAL A 1 7.39 -33.76 -1.49
CA VAL A 1 8.42 -32.82 -1.02
C VAL A 1 9.22 -32.27 -2.20
N TYR A 2 9.69 -33.13 -3.14
CA TYR A 2 10.48 -32.71 -4.32
C TYR A 2 9.73 -31.73 -5.24
N SER A 3 8.44 -31.92 -5.50
CA SER A 3 7.65 -31.06 -6.38
C SER A 3 7.47 -29.63 -5.83
N LYS A 4 7.31 -29.51 -4.51
CA LYS A 4 7.20 -28.18 -3.86
C LYS A 4 8.52 -27.41 -3.88
N TYR A 5 9.65 -28.10 -3.73
CA TYR A 5 10.98 -27.51 -3.77
C TYR A 5 11.33 -27.01 -5.19
N SER A 6 11.08 -27.81 -6.22
CA SER A 6 11.31 -27.40 -7.61
C SER A 6 10.43 -26.21 -8.02
N SER A 7 9.16 -26.20 -7.59
CA SER A 7 8.25 -25.08 -7.81
C SER A 7 8.71 -23.78 -7.12
N TYR A 8 9.26 -23.88 -5.89
CA TYR A 8 9.80 -22.71 -5.19
C TYR A 8 11.06 -22.17 -5.90
N ASN A 9 11.99 -23.04 -6.24
CA ASN A 9 13.22 -22.64 -6.93
C ASN A 9 12.91 -21.96 -8.28
N ARG A 10 11.95 -22.48 -9.05
CA ARG A 10 11.53 -21.86 -10.30
C ARG A 10 10.96 -20.45 -10.07
N TYR A 11 10.07 -20.29 -9.09
CA TYR A 11 9.50 -19.00 -8.70
C TYR A 11 10.59 -17.97 -8.33
N ILE A 12 11.57 -18.37 -7.51
CA ILE A 12 12.69 -17.49 -7.13
C ILE A 12 13.57 -17.16 -8.34
N THR A 13 13.86 -18.12 -9.20
CA THR A 13 14.69 -17.89 -10.38
C THR A 13 14.02 -16.90 -11.33
N LEU A 14 12.75 -17.12 -11.66
CA LEU A 14 12.00 -16.21 -12.53
C LEU A 14 11.87 -14.81 -11.93
N GLY A 15 11.58 -14.70 -10.62
CA GLY A 15 11.49 -13.42 -9.93
C GLY A 15 12.83 -12.67 -9.94
N ARG A 16 13.93 -13.36 -9.64
CA ARG A 16 15.28 -12.77 -9.70
C ARG A 16 15.66 -12.30 -11.11
N ASP A 17 15.34 -13.09 -12.13
CA ASP A 17 15.62 -12.71 -13.51
C ASP A 17 14.75 -11.52 -13.94
N THR A 18 13.52 -11.41 -13.42
CA THR A 18 12.65 -10.25 -13.65
C THR A 18 13.26 -9.00 -13.02
N VAL A 19 13.70 -9.06 -11.76
CA VAL A 19 14.38 -7.93 -11.10
C VAL A 19 15.62 -7.51 -11.86
N LYS A 20 16.46 -8.45 -12.33
CA LYS A 20 17.61 -8.12 -13.16
C LYS A 20 17.23 -7.38 -14.46
N LYS A 21 16.14 -7.78 -15.10
CA LYS A 21 15.64 -7.09 -16.30
C LYS A 21 15.14 -5.66 -16.00
N ILE A 22 14.52 -5.44 -14.84
CA ILE A 22 14.15 -4.09 -14.38
C ILE A 22 15.42 -3.24 -14.25
N LEU A 23 16.41 -3.72 -13.48
CA LEU A 23 17.67 -3.00 -13.24
C LEU A 23 18.48 -2.72 -14.52
N GLN A 24 18.32 -3.53 -15.57
CA GLN A 24 18.97 -3.30 -16.87
C GLN A 24 18.25 -2.26 -17.73
N LYS A 25 16.94 -2.10 -17.55
CA LYS A 25 16.14 -1.08 -18.28
C LYS A 25 16.25 0.30 -17.63
N ASP A 26 16.38 0.31 -16.31
CA ASP A 26 16.52 1.52 -15.55
C ASP A 26 17.97 2.01 -15.66
N SER A 27 18.17 3.22 -16.18
CA SER A 27 19.49 3.84 -16.11
C SER A 27 19.77 4.14 -14.64
N PHE A 28 20.94 3.82 -14.15
CA PHE A 28 21.38 3.98 -12.75
C PHE A 28 21.30 5.42 -12.23
N ASP A 29 20.90 6.36 -13.07
CA ASP A 29 20.74 7.78 -12.74
C ASP A 29 19.52 8.10 -11.85
N ASP A 30 18.60 7.14 -11.66
CA ASP A 30 17.35 7.37 -10.94
C ASP A 30 17.42 7.08 -9.41
N GLY A 31 18.57 6.70 -8.91
CA GLY A 31 18.79 6.48 -7.47
C GLY A 31 18.32 5.11 -6.97
N VAL A 32 18.13 5.00 -5.66
CA VAL A 32 17.67 3.77 -4.98
C VAL A 32 16.16 3.79 -4.83
N TYR A 33 15.49 2.71 -5.22
CA TYR A 33 14.04 2.57 -5.18
C TYR A 33 13.61 1.18 -4.70
N ARG A 34 12.32 1.00 -4.44
CA ARG A 34 11.74 -0.27 -4.05
C ARG A 34 10.96 -0.92 -5.18
N ILE A 35 11.04 -2.25 -5.20
CA ILE A 35 10.24 -3.13 -6.07
C ILE A 35 9.35 -3.97 -5.17
N GLU A 36 8.05 -3.89 -5.37
CA GLU A 36 7.08 -4.71 -4.65
C GLU A 36 6.29 -5.64 -5.56
N LYS A 37 5.47 -6.50 -4.99
CA LYS A 37 4.68 -7.47 -5.74
C LYS A 37 3.39 -7.83 -5.04
N ASN A 38 2.37 -8.17 -5.81
CA ASN A 38 1.06 -8.58 -5.31
C ASN A 38 1.02 -10.03 -4.83
N HIS A 39 1.92 -10.88 -5.31
CA HIS A 39 1.98 -12.30 -4.96
C HIS A 39 3.19 -12.60 -4.09
N HIS A 40 2.95 -13.23 -2.93
CA HIS A 40 3.99 -13.62 -1.99
C HIS A 40 3.90 -15.11 -1.71
N ARG A 41 4.97 -15.86 -1.99
CA ARG A 41 5.15 -17.21 -1.42
C ARG A 41 5.65 -17.14 0.01
N THR A 42 6.53 -16.16 0.26
CA THR A 42 6.92 -15.73 1.60
C THR A 42 7.00 -14.20 1.62
N VAL A 43 6.85 -13.59 2.77
CA VAL A 43 7.01 -12.13 2.89
C VAL A 43 8.46 -11.67 2.66
N ASN A 44 9.43 -12.58 2.70
CA ASN A 44 10.86 -12.31 2.44
C ASN A 44 11.29 -12.57 0.99
N ASP A 45 10.37 -12.74 0.06
CA ASP A 45 10.69 -13.03 -1.34
C ASP A 45 11.55 -11.92 -1.98
N ALA A 46 11.39 -10.65 -1.59
CA ALA A 46 12.21 -9.55 -2.11
C ALA A 46 13.71 -9.79 -1.89
N MET A 47 14.11 -10.29 -0.71
CA MET A 47 15.51 -10.67 -0.43
C MET A 47 15.99 -11.79 -1.35
N ALA A 48 15.13 -12.78 -1.63
CA ALA A 48 15.46 -13.88 -2.53
C ALA A 48 15.55 -13.45 -4.00
N PHE A 49 14.80 -12.41 -4.39
CA PHE A 49 14.85 -11.82 -5.72
C PHE A 49 16.03 -10.85 -5.89
N GLY A 50 16.60 -10.34 -4.78
CA GLY A 50 17.67 -9.35 -4.79
C GLY A 50 17.14 -7.94 -5.04
N SER A 51 15.98 -7.60 -4.48
CA SER A 51 15.37 -6.26 -4.54
C SER A 51 15.11 -5.72 -3.16
N TYR A 52 14.99 -4.40 -3.05
CA TYR A 52 14.49 -3.73 -1.85
C TYR A 52 12.97 -3.67 -1.89
N GLY A 53 12.32 -3.86 -0.75
CA GLY A 53 10.86 -3.81 -0.60
C GLY A 53 10.47 -3.48 0.84
N ILE A 54 9.16 -3.29 1.07
CA ILE A 54 8.60 -3.12 2.43
C ILE A 54 8.12 -4.44 3.03
N SER A 55 7.95 -5.47 2.19
CA SER A 55 7.53 -6.80 2.64
C SER A 55 8.69 -7.52 3.29
N HIS A 56 8.59 -7.75 4.60
CA HIS A 56 9.66 -8.37 5.37
C HIS A 56 9.14 -9.08 6.62
N SER A 57 9.80 -10.15 7.03
CA SER A 57 9.54 -10.86 8.28
C SER A 57 10.84 -11.25 8.98
N SER A 58 10.94 -10.93 10.26
CA SER A 58 12.02 -11.37 11.14
C SER A 58 11.53 -11.42 12.58
N SER A 59 12.02 -12.37 13.37
CA SER A 59 11.73 -12.42 14.80
C SER A 59 12.35 -11.27 15.61
N THR A 60 13.29 -10.55 14.99
CA THR A 60 13.99 -9.39 15.58
C THR A 60 13.63 -8.08 14.88
N LEU A 61 12.55 -8.07 14.10
CA LEU A 61 12.12 -6.88 13.36
C LEU A 61 11.74 -5.75 14.32
N ASN A 62 12.25 -4.54 14.05
CA ASN A 62 11.89 -3.34 14.80
C ASN A 62 10.38 -3.08 14.69
N ALA A 63 9.74 -2.77 15.81
CA ALA A 63 8.30 -2.54 15.87
C ALA A 63 7.88 -1.19 15.23
N ALA A 64 8.76 -0.19 15.20
CA ALA A 64 8.42 1.14 14.69
C ALA A 64 8.03 1.15 13.21
N PRO A 65 8.80 0.55 12.27
CA PRO A 65 8.38 0.42 10.88
C PRO A 65 7.07 -0.35 10.70
N ILE A 66 6.85 -1.42 11.49
CA ILE A 66 5.60 -2.19 11.45
C ILE A 66 4.41 -1.28 11.81
N GLN A 67 4.53 -0.51 12.90
CA GLN A 67 3.46 0.39 13.34
C GLN A 67 3.25 1.55 12.36
N PHE A 68 4.31 2.07 11.75
CA PHE A 68 4.22 3.10 10.72
C PHE A 68 3.42 2.59 9.51
N LEU A 69 3.80 1.45 8.93
CA LEU A 69 3.11 0.86 7.78
C LEU A 69 1.66 0.47 8.11
N ARG A 70 1.41 -0.07 9.31
CA ARG A 70 0.06 -0.31 9.81
C ARG A 70 -0.80 0.95 9.79
N LYS A 71 -0.27 2.07 10.29
CA LYS A 71 -0.98 3.35 10.36
C LYS A 71 -1.22 3.95 8.97
N LEU A 72 -0.45 3.55 7.96
CA LEU A 72 -0.69 3.88 6.54
C LEU A 72 -1.68 2.92 5.86
N GLY A 73 -2.14 1.86 6.52
CA GLY A 73 -3.15 0.95 5.98
C GLY A 73 -2.63 -0.36 5.39
N PHE A 74 -1.32 -0.66 5.54
CA PHE A 74 -0.73 -1.91 5.08
C PHE A 74 -1.02 -3.10 5.99
N SER A 75 -0.92 -4.29 5.40
CA SER A 75 -0.97 -5.56 6.13
C SER A 75 0.27 -5.74 7.01
N TYR A 76 0.05 -6.22 8.22
CA TYR A 76 1.08 -6.35 9.25
C TYR A 76 0.83 -7.53 10.18
N GLY A 77 1.85 -7.89 10.95
CA GLY A 77 1.75 -8.80 12.09
C GLY A 77 2.76 -8.43 13.17
N GLY A 78 2.87 -9.24 14.22
CA GLY A 78 3.80 -8.96 15.31
C GLY A 78 5.29 -8.94 14.90
N HIS A 79 5.60 -9.53 13.75
CA HIS A 79 6.97 -9.70 13.26
C HIS A 79 7.07 -9.67 11.73
N TYR A 80 6.08 -9.09 11.04
CA TYR A 80 6.13 -8.92 9.60
C TYR A 80 5.35 -7.69 9.13
N THR A 81 5.72 -7.23 7.95
CA THR A 81 4.97 -6.31 7.10
C THR A 81 4.78 -6.94 5.73
N LYS A 82 3.71 -6.58 5.02
CA LYS A 82 3.42 -7.12 3.69
C LYS A 82 2.83 -6.04 2.80
N TYR A 83 3.27 -5.99 1.54
CA TYR A 83 2.69 -5.13 0.52
C TYR A 83 1.28 -5.61 0.16
N LYS A 84 0.31 -5.16 0.93
CA LYS A 84 -1.14 -5.28 0.73
C LYS A 84 -1.79 -4.12 1.47
N GLY A 85 -2.62 -3.35 0.80
CA GLY A 85 -3.25 -2.15 1.35
C GLY A 85 -2.56 -0.85 0.95
N SER A 86 -1.79 -0.87 -0.14
CA SER A 86 -1.15 0.33 -0.69
C SER A 86 -2.15 1.29 -1.34
N THR A 87 -1.71 2.53 -1.49
CA THR A 87 -2.36 3.60 -2.24
C THR A 87 -1.32 4.31 -3.09
N TYR A 88 -1.72 5.15 -4.04
CA TYR A 88 -0.78 6.01 -4.77
C TYR A 88 0.08 6.86 -3.83
N VAL A 89 -0.50 7.40 -2.75
CA VAL A 89 0.20 8.24 -1.77
C VAL A 89 1.25 7.44 -1.00
N SER A 90 0.87 6.27 -0.47
CA SER A 90 1.81 5.44 0.29
C SER A 90 2.93 4.87 -0.60
N ASP A 91 2.61 4.48 -1.84
CA ASP A 91 3.61 3.98 -2.78
C ASP A 91 4.60 5.08 -3.17
N ALA A 92 4.10 6.31 -3.41
CA ALA A 92 4.97 7.45 -3.70
C ALA A 92 5.92 7.73 -2.53
N ILE A 93 5.39 7.96 -1.32
CA ILE A 93 6.19 8.28 -0.12
C ILE A 93 7.23 7.19 0.15
N LEU A 94 6.87 5.90 0.00
CA LEU A 94 7.76 4.78 0.28
C LEU A 94 8.77 4.50 -0.86
N GLY A 95 8.76 5.27 -1.95
CA GLY A 95 9.66 5.08 -3.08
C GLY A 95 9.48 3.73 -3.78
N ILE A 96 8.23 3.23 -3.85
CA ILE A 96 7.89 2.02 -4.60
C ILE A 96 7.74 2.41 -6.06
N LYS A 97 8.79 2.13 -6.85
CA LYS A 97 8.86 2.51 -8.26
C LYS A 97 8.26 1.45 -9.18
N TYR A 98 8.42 0.18 -8.85
CA TYR A 98 7.91 -0.92 -9.66
C TYR A 98 7.06 -1.89 -8.83
N VAL A 99 5.96 -2.35 -9.45
CA VAL A 99 5.09 -3.38 -8.88
C VAL A 99 5.01 -4.56 -9.84
N MET A 100 5.31 -5.75 -9.33
CA MET A 100 5.29 -7.00 -10.06
C MET A 100 3.97 -7.73 -9.83
N GLU A 101 3.24 -8.01 -10.90
CA GLU A 101 2.01 -8.79 -10.92
C GLU A 101 2.27 -10.19 -11.42
N LYS A 102 1.84 -11.20 -10.66
CA LYS A 102 1.99 -12.60 -11.05
C LYS A 102 0.74 -13.13 -11.73
N GLY A 103 0.90 -13.68 -12.92
CA GLY A 103 -0.10 -14.41 -13.66
C GLY A 103 0.31 -15.87 -13.94
N ASP A 104 -0.61 -16.59 -14.57
CA ASP A 104 -0.39 -17.94 -15.09
C ASP A 104 -0.02 -17.87 -16.57
N ALA A 105 1.09 -18.52 -16.94
CA ALA A 105 1.56 -18.52 -18.32
C ALA A 105 0.73 -19.45 -19.23
N GLU A 106 -0.01 -20.40 -18.67
CA GLU A 106 -0.87 -21.33 -19.43
C GLU A 106 -2.08 -20.57 -19.99
N ASP A 107 -2.59 -19.56 -19.27
CA ASP A 107 -3.72 -18.73 -19.74
C ASP A 107 -3.31 -17.69 -20.79
N ASP A 108 -2.01 -17.46 -20.97
CA ASP A 108 -1.43 -16.43 -21.84
C ASP A 108 -1.98 -15.00 -21.64
N ILE A 109 -2.50 -14.73 -20.45
CA ILE A 109 -3.05 -13.44 -20.05
C ILE A 109 -2.00 -12.67 -19.24
N ILE A 110 -1.67 -11.46 -19.69
CA ILE A 110 -0.82 -10.54 -18.93
C ILE A 110 -1.63 -10.04 -17.73
N PRO A 111 -1.19 -10.32 -16.48
CA PRO A 111 -1.89 -9.83 -15.31
C PRO A 111 -1.82 -8.30 -15.23
N THR A 112 -2.93 -7.65 -14.93
CA THR A 112 -3.04 -6.19 -14.79
C THR A 112 -2.76 -5.76 -13.35
N ASN A 113 -2.25 -4.55 -13.19
CA ASN A 113 -2.15 -3.91 -11.88
C ASN A 113 -3.38 -3.02 -11.63
N LYS A 114 -3.83 -2.91 -10.38
CA LYS A 114 -5.00 -2.07 -10.03
C LYS A 114 -4.68 -0.57 -9.94
N HIS A 115 -3.40 -0.22 -9.78
CA HIS A 115 -2.95 1.15 -9.61
C HIS A 115 -2.28 1.71 -10.86
N TYR A 116 -1.53 0.88 -11.60
CA TYR A 116 -0.62 1.34 -12.65
C TYR A 116 -0.93 0.67 -13.97
N ASP A 117 -1.01 1.46 -15.03
CA ASP A 117 -1.28 1.00 -16.40
C ASP A 117 0.01 0.88 -17.22
N ASP A 118 1.09 1.56 -16.81
CA ASP A 118 2.36 1.60 -17.53
C ASP A 118 3.13 0.29 -17.38
N LEU A 119 2.89 -0.63 -18.32
CA LEU A 119 3.57 -1.92 -18.38
C LEU A 119 5.00 -1.74 -18.88
N LEU A 120 5.97 -1.89 -17.97
CA LEU A 120 7.41 -1.78 -18.29
C LEU A 120 7.93 -3.00 -19.07
N LEU A 121 7.61 -4.20 -18.59
CA LEU A 121 8.04 -5.47 -19.19
C LEU A 121 7.21 -6.65 -18.70
N THR A 122 7.29 -7.74 -19.46
CA THR A 122 6.87 -9.07 -19.02
C THR A 122 8.05 -10.03 -18.99
N ASN A 123 8.04 -10.98 -18.05
CA ASN A 123 8.99 -12.08 -17.99
C ASN A 123 8.25 -13.36 -17.61
N ARG A 124 8.49 -14.44 -18.37
CA ARG A 124 7.72 -15.68 -18.19
C ARG A 124 8.60 -16.93 -18.30
N ASP A 125 8.15 -17.99 -17.70
CA ASP A 125 8.57 -19.36 -17.95
C ASP A 125 7.38 -20.20 -18.48
N GLU A 126 7.45 -21.51 -18.38
CA GLU A 126 6.40 -22.43 -18.86
C GLU A 126 5.10 -22.34 -18.05
N LYS A 127 5.12 -21.82 -16.82
CA LYS A 127 3.98 -21.83 -15.90
C LYS A 127 3.60 -20.48 -15.32
N ASP A 128 4.58 -19.61 -15.13
CA ASP A 128 4.37 -18.34 -14.45
C ASP A 128 4.77 -17.17 -15.38
N ILE A 129 4.04 -16.08 -15.27
CA ILE A 129 4.35 -14.81 -15.90
C ILE A 129 4.45 -13.72 -14.83
N TRP A 130 5.47 -12.86 -14.90
CA TRP A 130 5.55 -11.60 -14.18
C TRP A 130 5.31 -10.45 -15.15
N ALA A 131 4.33 -9.61 -14.87
CA ALA A 131 4.16 -8.30 -15.49
C ALA A 131 4.66 -7.24 -14.51
N VAL A 132 5.46 -6.30 -15.00
CA VAL A 132 6.07 -5.25 -14.17
C VAL A 132 5.48 -3.92 -14.59
N TYR A 133 4.89 -3.22 -13.64
CA TYR A 133 4.26 -1.91 -13.82
C TYR A 133 5.09 -0.83 -13.13
N GLU A 134 5.19 0.33 -13.78
CA GLU A 134 5.91 1.47 -13.24
C GLU A 134 4.96 2.43 -12.50
N ASN A 135 5.39 2.89 -11.32
CA ASN A 135 4.78 4.00 -10.62
C ASN A 135 5.45 5.31 -11.01
N PRO A 136 4.81 6.15 -11.85
CA PRO A 136 5.39 7.41 -12.28
C PRO A 136 5.53 8.43 -11.16
N ASN A 137 4.89 8.19 -10.01
CA ASN A 137 4.85 9.10 -8.87
C ASN A 137 5.77 8.67 -7.71
N ALA A 138 6.62 7.65 -7.88
CA ALA A 138 7.53 7.22 -6.83
C ALA A 138 8.49 8.35 -6.43
N LEU A 139 8.58 8.67 -5.15
CA LEU A 139 9.55 9.64 -4.61
C LEU A 139 10.90 8.95 -4.40
N PRO A 140 12.02 9.72 -4.41
CA PRO A 140 13.31 9.21 -3.98
C PRO A 140 13.24 8.69 -2.54
N ILE A 141 14.14 7.79 -2.16
CA ILE A 141 14.17 7.26 -0.76
C ILE A 141 14.51 8.31 0.29
N ALA A 142 15.06 9.45 -0.13
CA ALA A 142 15.28 10.62 0.71
C ALA A 142 15.13 11.90 -0.12
N PHE A 143 14.53 12.91 0.47
CA PHE A 143 14.28 14.23 -0.14
C PHE A 143 14.11 15.30 0.94
N MET A 144 14.18 16.59 0.56
CA MET A 144 13.83 17.68 1.47
C MET A 144 12.33 17.75 1.68
N ALA A 145 11.94 17.91 2.94
CA ALA A 145 10.57 18.08 3.37
C ALA A 145 10.44 19.31 4.29
N ASP A 146 9.24 19.80 4.44
CA ASP A 146 8.94 20.86 5.39
C ASP A 146 9.14 20.38 6.84
N SER A 147 9.62 21.27 7.71
CA SER A 147 9.89 20.94 9.10
C SER A 147 8.64 20.60 9.92
N SER A 148 7.45 20.99 9.47
CA SER A 148 6.18 20.65 10.12
C SER A 148 5.89 19.14 10.14
N VAL A 149 6.57 18.35 9.29
CA VAL A 149 6.47 16.88 9.35
C VAL A 149 6.90 16.29 10.69
N LEU A 150 7.74 17.01 11.46
CA LEU A 150 8.19 16.59 12.79
C LEU A 150 7.04 16.56 13.81
N ASP A 151 6.00 17.36 13.60
CA ASP A 151 4.81 17.45 14.46
C ASP A 151 3.71 16.46 14.07
N VAL A 152 3.92 15.65 13.01
CA VAL A 152 2.92 14.72 12.51
C VAL A 152 2.72 13.57 13.48
N VAL A 153 1.49 13.45 13.98
CA VAL A 153 1.04 12.31 14.80
C VAL A 153 0.13 11.43 13.96
N LEU A 154 0.54 10.18 13.76
CA LEU A 154 -0.28 9.19 13.07
C LEU A 154 -1.16 8.43 14.05
N GLU A 155 -2.46 8.37 13.76
CA GLU A 155 -3.46 7.71 14.59
C GLU A 155 -3.63 6.23 14.23
N LYS A 156 -4.13 5.45 15.19
CA LYS A 156 -4.49 4.06 14.95
C LYS A 156 -5.81 3.98 14.15
N ASP A 157 -5.89 3.05 13.22
CA ASP A 157 -7.10 2.71 12.45
C ASP A 157 -7.73 3.90 11.69
N ASN A 158 -6.88 4.85 11.24
CA ASN A 158 -7.27 6.02 10.46
C ASN A 158 -6.33 6.30 9.27
N PRO A 159 -6.11 5.33 8.36
CA PRO A 159 -5.02 5.40 7.40
C PRO A 159 -5.15 6.54 6.39
N PHE A 160 -6.35 6.92 5.96
CA PHE A 160 -6.53 8.02 5.00
C PHE A 160 -6.21 9.38 5.63
N ALA A 161 -6.66 9.64 6.86
CA ALA A 161 -6.29 10.87 7.56
C ALA A 161 -4.79 10.92 7.86
N ASN A 162 -4.17 9.76 8.18
CA ASN A 162 -2.73 9.67 8.39
C ASN A 162 -1.95 10.00 7.11
N GLN A 163 -2.38 9.48 5.96
CA GLN A 163 -1.74 9.77 4.68
C GLN A 163 -1.94 11.22 4.26
N ASN A 164 -3.15 11.79 4.47
CA ASN A 164 -3.39 13.21 4.25
C ASN A 164 -2.46 14.07 5.11
N ASN A 165 -2.39 13.79 6.41
CA ASN A 165 -1.57 14.54 7.36
C ASN A 165 -0.08 14.43 7.04
N LEU A 166 0.40 13.21 6.76
CA LEU A 166 1.81 12.99 6.43
C LEU A 166 2.20 13.70 5.13
N LEU A 167 1.45 13.53 4.05
CA LEU A 167 1.78 14.14 2.77
C LEU A 167 1.68 15.66 2.83
N SER A 168 0.67 16.22 3.52
CA SER A 168 0.55 17.67 3.71
C SER A 168 1.81 18.25 4.35
N HIS A 169 2.23 17.68 5.47
CA HIS A 169 3.34 18.22 6.25
C HIS A 169 4.73 17.83 5.71
N LEU A 170 4.81 16.92 4.76
CA LEU A 170 6.00 16.76 3.94
C LEU A 170 6.16 17.95 2.97
N VAL A 171 5.05 18.51 2.47
CA VAL A 171 5.04 19.61 1.49
C VAL A 171 5.14 20.98 2.17
N SER A 172 4.31 21.23 3.18
CA SER A 172 4.20 22.51 3.88
C SER A 172 3.56 22.37 5.25
N ASP A 173 3.44 23.44 6.02
CA ASP A 173 2.72 23.52 7.29
C ASP A 173 1.19 23.58 7.14
N GLU A 174 0.69 23.67 5.89
CA GLU A 174 -0.74 23.70 5.60
C GLU A 174 -1.31 22.30 5.37
N TYR A 175 -2.45 22.01 5.99
CA TYR A 175 -3.18 20.75 5.76
C TYR A 175 -3.90 20.75 4.42
N THR A 176 -3.68 19.71 3.64
CA THR A 176 -4.39 19.45 2.38
C THR A 176 -5.12 18.10 2.45
N GLU A 177 -6.41 18.09 2.10
CA GLU A 177 -7.19 16.87 2.02
C GLU A 177 -7.03 16.25 0.62
N TYR A 178 -6.16 15.23 0.54
CA TYR A 178 -5.94 14.43 -0.67
C TYR A 178 -6.97 13.32 -0.80
N PHE A 179 -7.14 12.53 0.26
CA PHE A 179 -8.23 11.55 0.34
C PHE A 179 -9.49 12.21 0.89
N LYS A 180 -10.53 12.21 0.07
CA LYS A 180 -11.84 12.78 0.41
C LYS A 180 -12.87 11.68 0.57
N GLN A 181 -13.70 11.80 1.60
CA GLN A 181 -14.71 10.81 1.91
C GLN A 181 -15.84 10.78 0.88
N ILE A 182 -16.28 9.58 0.51
CA ILE A 182 -17.49 9.34 -0.28
C ILE A 182 -18.62 8.90 0.65
N SER A 183 -19.76 9.54 0.54
CA SER A 183 -20.95 9.16 1.30
C SER A 183 -21.60 7.91 0.71
N VAL A 184 -22.01 6.98 1.57
CA VAL A 184 -22.81 5.83 1.18
C VAL A 184 -24.22 6.33 0.84
N SER A 185 -24.64 6.13 -0.41
CA SER A 185 -25.97 6.55 -0.90
C SER A 185 -27.06 5.65 -0.35
N LYS A 186 -26.76 4.34 -0.21
CA LYS A 186 -27.73 3.33 0.22
C LYS A 186 -27.01 2.15 0.87
N THR A 187 -27.61 1.60 1.92
CA THR A 187 -27.19 0.34 2.53
C THR A 187 -28.34 -0.66 2.47
N LEU A 188 -28.10 -1.82 1.89
CA LEU A 188 -29.08 -2.88 1.66
C LEU A 188 -28.64 -4.16 2.35
N PRO A 189 -29.05 -4.42 3.59
CA PRO A 189 -28.78 -5.70 4.25
C PRO A 189 -29.75 -6.77 3.76
N GLU A 190 -29.22 -7.94 3.36
CA GLU A 190 -29.96 -9.15 3.04
C GLU A 190 -29.58 -10.24 4.04
N ASN A 191 -30.56 -10.91 4.61
CA ASN A 191 -30.39 -11.86 5.72
C ASN A 191 -29.52 -11.32 6.86
N ALA A 192 -29.52 -10.00 7.07
CA ALA A 192 -28.71 -9.32 8.08
C ALA A 192 -29.53 -8.28 8.85
N LYS A 193 -29.44 -8.30 10.16
CA LYS A 193 -30.00 -7.29 11.04
C LYS A 193 -28.91 -6.28 11.39
N GLN A 194 -29.18 -5.00 11.09
CA GLN A 194 -28.37 -3.89 11.50
C GLN A 194 -28.73 -3.41 12.91
N SER A 195 -27.73 -3.08 13.72
CA SER A 195 -27.88 -2.47 15.04
C SER A 195 -26.70 -1.58 15.39
N SER A 196 -26.88 -0.63 16.29
CA SER A 196 -25.78 0.18 16.82
C SER A 196 -25.02 -0.58 17.90
N TYR A 197 -23.68 -0.46 17.91
CA TYR A 197 -22.81 -1.01 18.94
C TYR A 197 -21.69 -0.01 19.28
N GLY A 198 -21.96 0.89 20.21
CA GLY A 198 -21.09 2.02 20.50
C GLY A 198 -20.92 2.92 19.27
N ALA A 199 -19.66 3.13 18.85
CA ALA A 199 -19.31 3.89 17.64
C ALA A 199 -19.32 3.02 16.36
N HIS A 200 -19.80 1.78 16.42
CA HIS A 200 -19.82 0.84 15.31
C HIS A 200 -21.25 0.53 14.88
N ILE A 201 -21.38 0.10 13.65
CA ILE A 201 -22.56 -0.58 13.11
C ILE A 201 -22.28 -2.07 13.14
N LYS A 202 -23.19 -2.81 13.76
CA LYS A 202 -23.15 -4.27 13.87
C LYS A 202 -24.16 -4.87 12.93
N TYR A 203 -23.72 -5.85 12.16
CA TYR A 203 -24.56 -6.69 11.30
C TYR A 203 -24.52 -8.13 11.79
N THR A 204 -25.71 -8.68 12.03
CA THR A 204 -25.89 -10.05 12.56
C THR A 204 -26.80 -10.83 11.63
N PRO A 205 -26.45 -12.06 11.22
CA PRO A 205 -27.32 -12.93 10.43
C PRO A 205 -28.71 -13.10 11.10
N ILE A 206 -29.76 -13.10 10.30
CA ILE A 206 -31.15 -13.36 10.73
C ILE A 206 -31.40 -14.86 10.77
N VAL A 207 -30.97 -15.57 9.71
CA VAL A 207 -31.08 -17.03 9.61
C VAL A 207 -29.68 -17.61 9.84
N GLU A 208 -29.53 -18.40 10.91
CA GLU A 208 -28.27 -19.06 11.25
C GLU A 208 -27.96 -20.16 10.22
N GLY A 209 -26.69 -20.25 9.80
CA GLY A 209 -26.25 -21.22 8.80
C GLY A 209 -26.46 -20.79 7.36
N GLU A 210 -26.89 -19.55 7.13
CA GLU A 210 -27.00 -18.96 5.80
C GLU A 210 -26.08 -17.74 5.67
N ASN A 211 -25.58 -17.48 4.46
CA ASN A 211 -24.82 -16.27 4.17
C ASN A 211 -25.68 -15.02 4.36
N SER A 212 -25.05 -13.96 4.83
CA SER A 212 -25.67 -12.65 4.93
C SER A 212 -24.89 -11.65 4.07
N HIS A 213 -25.58 -10.74 3.42
CA HIS A 213 -24.99 -9.75 2.55
C HIS A 213 -25.31 -8.34 3.02
N ILE A 214 -24.32 -7.46 3.03
CA ILE A 214 -24.50 -6.03 3.25
C ILE A 214 -23.99 -5.33 2.00
N GLU A 215 -24.91 -4.79 1.20
CA GLU A 215 -24.56 -4.04 0.01
C GLU A 215 -24.49 -2.55 0.34
N PHE A 216 -23.37 -1.94 0.03
CA PHE A 216 -23.16 -0.49 0.07
C PHE A 216 -23.16 0.03 -1.36
N ILE A 217 -24.02 1.03 -1.60
CA ILE A 217 -24.07 1.73 -2.88
C ILE A 217 -23.47 3.12 -2.68
N ILE A 218 -22.45 3.43 -3.46
CA ILE A 218 -21.80 4.74 -3.53
C ILE A 218 -21.86 5.27 -4.96
N LYS A 219 -21.58 6.55 -5.14
CA LYS A 219 -21.37 7.16 -6.46
C LYS A 219 -19.97 7.70 -6.55
N ALA A 220 -19.28 7.44 -7.67
CA ALA A 220 -17.98 8.01 -7.96
C ALA A 220 -18.10 9.54 -8.07
N PRO A 221 -17.40 10.33 -7.24
CA PRO A 221 -17.48 11.80 -7.35
C PRO A 221 -16.68 12.36 -8.53
N THR A 222 -15.68 11.63 -8.97
CA THR A 222 -14.74 11.94 -10.06
C THR A 222 -14.28 10.62 -10.69
N GLU A 223 -13.44 10.67 -11.73
CA GLU A 223 -12.80 9.49 -12.32
C GLU A 223 -11.53 9.04 -11.58
N ASP A 224 -11.24 9.64 -10.43
CA ASP A 224 -10.08 9.33 -9.61
C ASP A 224 -10.19 7.96 -8.91
N MET A 225 -9.07 7.46 -8.43
CA MET A 225 -8.98 6.17 -7.75
C MET A 225 -9.79 6.14 -6.45
N ILE A 226 -10.66 5.15 -6.32
CA ILE A 226 -11.50 4.91 -5.13
C ILE A 226 -10.91 3.78 -4.28
N TYR A 227 -10.94 4.02 -2.99
CA TYR A 227 -10.45 3.11 -1.95
C TYR A 227 -11.51 2.89 -0.87
N MET A 228 -11.34 1.78 -0.16
CA MET A 228 -12.16 1.43 1.00
C MET A 228 -11.28 1.07 2.19
N TYR A 229 -11.75 1.36 3.40
CA TYR A 229 -11.20 0.85 4.65
C TYR A 229 -12.33 0.57 5.62
N LEU A 230 -12.40 -0.67 6.14
CA LEU A 230 -13.41 -1.10 7.11
C LEU A 230 -12.79 -1.18 8.51
N PRO A 231 -12.82 -0.09 9.31
CA PRO A 231 -12.29 -0.13 10.66
C PRO A 231 -13.23 -0.93 11.58
N SER A 232 -12.67 -1.87 12.34
CA SER A 232 -13.41 -2.73 13.26
C SER A 232 -12.64 -2.96 14.57
N ASN A 233 -13.35 -3.13 15.67
CA ASN A 233 -12.79 -3.64 16.92
C ASN A 233 -13.02 -5.14 17.09
N TYR A 234 -13.72 -5.75 16.15
CA TYR A 234 -14.13 -7.15 16.21
C TYR A 234 -14.04 -7.75 14.81
N GLU A 235 -12.86 -8.23 14.50
CA GLU A 235 -12.49 -8.67 13.17
C GLU A 235 -13.02 -10.07 12.88
N ARG A 236 -13.70 -10.21 11.75
CA ARG A 236 -14.17 -11.49 11.20
C ARG A 236 -13.90 -11.49 9.71
N LYS A 237 -13.32 -12.57 9.20
CA LYS A 237 -13.13 -12.75 7.76
C LYS A 237 -14.47 -12.67 7.03
N VAL A 238 -14.55 -11.80 6.03
CA VAL A 238 -15.68 -11.61 5.14
C VAL A 238 -15.22 -11.65 3.69
N ASN A 239 -16.14 -11.91 2.78
CA ASN A 239 -15.90 -11.83 1.34
C ASN A 239 -16.37 -10.46 0.83
N LEU A 240 -15.58 -9.85 -0.04
CA LEU A 240 -15.93 -8.62 -0.73
C LEU A 240 -16.24 -8.91 -2.19
N TRP A 241 -17.31 -8.28 -2.69
CA TRP A 241 -17.72 -8.32 -4.09
C TRP A 241 -17.92 -6.89 -4.58
N LEU A 242 -17.34 -6.56 -5.72
CA LEU A 242 -17.44 -5.26 -6.36
C LEU A 242 -18.21 -5.41 -7.67
N ASN A 243 -19.34 -4.73 -7.79
CA ASN A 243 -20.23 -4.84 -8.96
C ASN A 243 -20.56 -6.29 -9.33
N LYS A 244 -20.73 -7.15 -8.29
CA LYS A 244 -21.02 -8.61 -8.35
C LYS A 244 -19.81 -9.50 -8.65
N ASP A 245 -18.63 -8.96 -8.94
CA ASP A 245 -17.41 -9.74 -9.10
C ASP A 245 -16.69 -9.91 -7.76
N PHE A 246 -16.12 -11.09 -7.53
CA PHE A 246 -15.33 -11.31 -6.30
C PHE A 246 -14.10 -10.42 -6.30
N LEU A 247 -13.98 -9.59 -5.26
CA LEU A 247 -12.87 -8.64 -5.12
C LEU A 247 -11.71 -9.22 -4.29
N ASP A 248 -11.98 -9.61 -3.04
CA ASP A 248 -10.97 -10.12 -2.10
C ASP A 248 -11.65 -10.63 -0.80
N TYR A 249 -10.83 -11.22 0.07
CA TYR A 249 -11.17 -11.47 1.47
C TYR A 249 -10.75 -10.29 2.34
N TYR A 250 -11.61 -9.85 3.25
CA TYR A 250 -11.31 -8.81 4.22
C TYR A 250 -11.23 -9.37 5.64
N PHE A 251 -10.51 -8.70 6.54
CA PHE A 251 -10.15 -9.19 7.87
C PHE A 251 -9.38 -10.52 7.87
N GLU A 252 -8.71 -10.87 6.77
CA GLU A 252 -7.90 -12.07 6.71
C GLU A 252 -6.71 -11.97 7.68
N GLY A 253 -6.57 -12.95 8.59
CA GLY A 253 -5.55 -12.90 9.65
C GLY A 253 -5.73 -11.77 10.66
N GLY A 254 -6.94 -11.19 10.77
CA GLY A 254 -7.23 -10.07 11.67
C GLY A 254 -6.71 -8.72 11.16
N ASN A 255 -6.37 -8.61 9.88
CA ASN A 255 -5.85 -7.38 9.29
C ASN A 255 -6.97 -6.51 8.72
N MET A 256 -6.95 -5.25 9.09
CA MET A 256 -7.66 -4.16 8.42
C MET A 256 -6.67 -3.47 7.49
N VAL A 257 -6.91 -3.55 6.18
CA VAL A 257 -6.05 -2.97 5.14
C VAL A 257 -6.86 -2.03 4.26
N ILE A 258 -6.20 -1.07 3.62
CA ILE A 258 -6.86 -0.33 2.55
C ILE A 258 -7.13 -1.30 1.41
N GLN A 259 -8.33 -1.24 0.85
CA GLN A 259 -8.73 -1.99 -0.33
C GLN A 259 -8.94 -1.03 -1.50
N THR A 260 -8.22 -1.24 -2.59
CA THR A 260 -8.43 -0.52 -3.83
C THR A 260 -9.67 -1.06 -4.53
N LEU A 261 -10.58 -0.16 -4.89
CA LEU A 261 -11.78 -0.50 -5.66
C LEU A 261 -11.57 -0.29 -7.16
N GLY A 262 -10.86 0.77 -7.56
CA GLY A 262 -10.58 1.10 -8.95
C GLY A 262 -11.00 2.52 -9.31
N LYS A 263 -10.96 2.82 -10.63
CA LYS A 263 -11.46 4.04 -11.24
C LYS A 263 -12.80 3.76 -11.91
N PHE A 264 -13.70 4.73 -11.86
CA PHE A 264 -15.06 4.63 -12.39
C PHE A 264 -15.41 5.95 -13.08
N GLU A 265 -16.40 5.96 -13.96
CA GLU A 265 -16.88 7.21 -14.55
C GLU A 265 -17.52 8.11 -13.48
N GLU A 266 -17.40 9.43 -13.65
CA GLU A 266 -18.05 10.36 -12.74
C GLU A 266 -19.57 10.09 -12.66
N ASN A 267 -20.11 10.08 -11.42
CA ASN A 267 -21.49 9.70 -11.09
C ASN A 267 -21.87 8.23 -11.34
N GLU A 268 -20.95 7.37 -11.73
CA GLU A 268 -21.20 5.92 -11.79
C GLU A 268 -21.59 5.37 -10.42
N GLU A 269 -22.61 4.52 -10.41
CA GLU A 269 -23.08 3.83 -9.21
C GLU A 269 -22.28 2.54 -9.02
N ILE A 270 -21.65 2.42 -7.84
CA ILE A 270 -20.76 1.32 -7.49
C ILE A 270 -21.40 0.54 -6.36
N SER A 271 -21.52 -0.77 -6.52
CA SER A 271 -22.00 -1.71 -5.52
C SER A 271 -20.84 -2.44 -4.87
N LEU A 272 -20.66 -2.29 -3.55
CA LEU A 272 -19.79 -3.14 -2.75
C LEU A 272 -20.62 -4.02 -1.84
N ILE A 273 -20.49 -5.34 -1.98
CA ILE A 273 -21.15 -6.32 -1.13
C ILE A 273 -20.14 -6.93 -0.16
N VAL A 274 -20.45 -6.84 1.13
CA VAL A 274 -19.74 -7.54 2.20
C VAL A 274 -20.55 -8.77 2.57
N THR A 275 -19.98 -9.96 2.37
CA THR A 275 -20.65 -11.23 2.70
C THR A 275 -20.12 -11.78 4.01
N ILE A 276 -21.01 -11.90 4.99
CA ILE A 276 -20.79 -12.68 6.22
C ILE A 276 -21.14 -14.12 5.87
N THR A 277 -20.13 -15.01 5.85
CA THR A 277 -20.34 -16.41 5.51
C THR A 277 -21.09 -17.17 6.62
N GLU A 278 -21.77 -18.24 6.27
CA GLU A 278 -22.63 -19.06 7.15
C GLU A 278 -21.98 -19.52 8.46
N ASP A 279 -20.65 -19.66 8.46
CA ASP A 279 -19.85 -20.05 9.64
C ASP A 279 -19.54 -18.87 10.59
N LYS A 280 -19.94 -17.61 10.23
CA LYS A 280 -19.71 -16.40 11.02
C LYS A 280 -21.00 -15.93 11.68
N LYS A 281 -20.85 -15.26 12.84
CA LYS A 281 -21.99 -14.79 13.62
C LYS A 281 -22.31 -13.34 13.43
N GLU A 282 -21.31 -12.50 13.13
CA GLU A 282 -21.50 -11.06 13.01
C GLU A 282 -20.29 -10.37 12.42
N VAL A 283 -20.47 -9.13 11.97
CA VAL A 283 -19.39 -8.21 11.61
C VAL A 283 -19.72 -6.82 12.17
N LEU A 284 -18.69 -6.11 12.59
CA LEU A 284 -18.80 -4.73 13.08
C LEU A 284 -17.85 -3.84 12.27
N PHE A 285 -18.31 -2.69 11.83
CA PHE A 285 -17.46 -1.64 11.27
C PHE A 285 -17.99 -0.25 11.58
N LYS A 286 -17.09 0.75 11.54
CA LYS A 286 -17.43 2.16 11.69
C LYS A 286 -18.07 2.70 10.41
N ASP A 287 -18.74 3.85 10.54
CA ASP A 287 -19.03 4.70 9.38
C ASP A 287 -17.73 5.22 8.74
N LYS A 288 -17.83 5.79 7.55
CA LYS A 288 -16.71 6.32 6.77
C LYS A 288 -15.86 5.21 6.18
N LEU A 289 -16.38 4.59 5.15
CA LEU A 289 -15.80 3.39 4.56
C LEU A 289 -15.08 3.68 3.25
N PHE A 290 -15.49 4.72 2.50
CA PHE A 290 -15.08 4.97 1.13
C PHE A 290 -14.42 6.32 0.97
N TYR A 291 -13.35 6.36 0.17
CA TYR A 291 -12.59 7.57 -0.13
C TYR A 291 -12.15 7.55 -1.58
N TYR A 292 -12.06 8.73 -2.20
CA TYR A 292 -11.34 8.91 -3.45
C TYR A 292 -10.12 9.77 -3.23
N LEU A 293 -9.11 9.61 -4.07
CA LEU A 293 -7.90 10.42 -4.05
C LEU A 293 -8.08 11.57 -5.04
N ASP A 294 -7.88 12.81 -4.63
CA ASP A 294 -7.70 13.95 -5.53
C ASP A 294 -6.32 13.80 -6.20
N GLU A 295 -6.30 13.14 -7.37
CA GLU A 295 -5.05 12.78 -8.05
C GLU A 295 -4.29 14.00 -8.55
N ASP A 296 -4.96 15.11 -8.86
CA ASP A 296 -4.29 16.34 -9.31
C ASP A 296 -3.51 16.98 -8.17
N LYS A 297 -4.12 17.16 -7.01
CA LYS A 297 -3.41 17.63 -5.81
C LYS A 297 -2.29 16.71 -5.39
N PHE A 298 -2.51 15.39 -5.47
CA PHE A 298 -1.48 14.41 -5.17
C PHE A 298 -0.26 14.56 -6.12
N LYS A 299 -0.48 14.68 -7.42
CA LYS A 299 0.60 14.87 -8.42
C LYS A 299 1.36 16.19 -8.21
N GLU A 300 0.66 17.25 -7.83
CA GLU A 300 1.27 18.53 -7.46
C GLU A 300 2.19 18.37 -6.24
N ALA A 301 1.72 17.73 -5.19
CA ALA A 301 2.51 17.42 -3.98
C ALA A 301 3.76 16.60 -4.31
N VAL A 302 3.62 15.53 -5.12
CA VAL A 302 4.75 14.71 -5.56
C VAL A 302 5.74 15.53 -6.37
N SER A 303 5.26 16.39 -7.27
CA SER A 303 6.14 17.26 -8.06
C SER A 303 7.00 18.16 -7.17
N THR A 304 6.39 18.80 -6.17
CA THR A 304 7.09 19.64 -5.20
C THR A 304 8.15 18.86 -4.42
N LEU A 305 7.83 17.67 -3.92
CA LEU A 305 8.77 16.85 -3.13
C LEU A 305 9.92 16.28 -3.98
N ARG A 306 9.78 16.23 -5.31
CA ARG A 306 10.83 15.78 -6.23
C ARG A 306 11.87 16.87 -6.57
N GLU A 307 11.63 18.13 -6.23
CA GLU A 307 12.53 19.22 -6.57
C GLU A 307 13.87 19.12 -5.86
N HIS A 308 13.89 18.54 -4.66
CA HIS A 308 15.09 18.47 -3.81
C HIS A 308 15.37 17.03 -3.34
N PRO A 309 15.73 16.10 -4.25
CA PRO A 309 16.07 14.74 -3.90
C PRO A 309 17.45 14.64 -3.28
N LEU A 310 17.71 13.60 -2.51
CA LEU A 310 19.06 13.16 -2.19
C LEU A 310 19.68 12.53 -3.45
N ASN A 311 20.64 13.24 -4.06
CA ASN A 311 21.42 12.72 -5.17
C ASN A 311 22.48 11.75 -4.63
N ILE A 312 22.22 10.46 -4.73
CA ILE A 312 23.05 9.40 -4.17
C ILE A 312 24.28 9.21 -5.06
N SER A 313 25.48 9.34 -4.47
CA SER A 313 26.77 9.13 -5.16
C SER A 313 27.43 7.81 -4.79
N ASP A 314 27.07 7.21 -3.67
CA ASP A 314 27.57 5.91 -3.21
C ASP A 314 26.49 5.23 -2.36
N PHE A 315 26.27 3.93 -2.65
CA PHE A 315 25.24 3.13 -1.98
C PHE A 315 25.73 1.70 -1.79
N SER A 316 25.66 1.23 -0.57
CA SER A 316 25.86 -0.17 -0.20
C SER A 316 24.88 -0.60 0.89
N GLU A 317 24.95 -1.84 1.34
CA GLU A 317 24.05 -2.37 2.37
C GLU A 317 24.18 -1.63 3.74
N ASP A 318 25.33 -1.00 3.99
CA ASP A 318 25.68 -0.36 5.27
C ASP A 318 26.09 1.12 5.13
N HIS A 319 26.07 1.66 3.92
CA HIS A 319 26.56 3.01 3.63
C HIS A 319 25.74 3.69 2.54
N ILE A 320 25.37 4.95 2.80
CA ILE A 320 24.72 5.82 1.82
C ILE A 320 25.40 7.18 1.88
N LYS A 321 25.84 7.67 0.72
CA LYS A 321 26.42 8.99 0.57
C LYS A 321 25.78 9.71 -0.60
N GLY A 322 25.53 10.98 -0.44
CA GLY A 322 24.94 11.81 -1.49
C GLY A 322 25.02 13.28 -1.16
N THR A 323 24.43 14.07 -2.03
CA THR A 323 24.26 15.52 -1.85
C THR A 323 22.79 15.88 -1.97
N ILE A 324 22.34 16.82 -1.16
CA ILE A 324 20.98 17.34 -1.20
C ILE A 324 21.06 18.86 -1.22
N THR A 325 20.17 19.51 -1.99
CA THR A 325 20.07 20.95 -2.04
C THR A 325 18.78 21.37 -1.35
N ALA A 326 18.83 22.40 -0.53
CA ALA A 326 17.68 22.98 0.13
C ALA A 326 17.59 24.48 -0.20
N ASP A 327 16.43 24.92 -0.67
CA ASP A 327 16.17 26.34 -0.98
C ASP A 327 15.62 27.09 0.25
N LYS A 328 15.15 26.35 1.24
CA LYS A 328 14.63 26.87 2.51
C LYS A 328 15.01 25.93 3.67
N ASP A 329 14.85 26.40 4.89
CA ASP A 329 14.96 25.55 6.08
C ASP A 329 13.94 24.42 6.01
N GLY A 330 14.37 23.20 6.41
CA GLY A 330 13.55 22.00 6.36
C GLY A 330 14.29 20.80 6.94
N VAL A 331 13.74 19.63 6.70
CA VAL A 331 14.36 18.36 7.15
C VAL A 331 14.58 17.45 5.95
N MET A 332 15.64 16.66 5.96
CA MET A 332 15.78 15.56 5.03
C MET A 332 14.93 14.38 5.53
N PHE A 333 13.81 14.17 4.87
CA PHE A 333 12.99 12.99 5.12
C PHE A 333 13.58 11.77 4.41
N THR A 334 13.60 10.63 5.11
CA THR A 334 14.02 9.37 4.50
C THR A 334 13.09 8.22 4.90
N THR A 335 12.87 7.31 3.97
CA THR A 335 12.10 6.08 4.21
C THR A 335 12.96 4.91 4.66
N ILE A 336 14.23 5.16 4.96
CA ILE A 336 15.13 4.19 5.60
C ILE A 336 14.86 4.25 7.10
N SER A 337 14.43 3.14 7.67
CA SER A 337 14.11 3.08 9.10
C SER A 337 15.33 3.36 9.95
N TRP A 338 15.16 4.21 10.94
CA TRP A 338 16.20 4.45 11.94
C TRP A 338 16.45 3.18 12.77
N GLU A 339 17.74 2.84 12.93
CA GLU A 339 18.23 1.80 13.82
C GLU A 339 19.43 2.32 14.61
N PRO A 340 19.67 1.88 15.87
CA PRO A 340 20.74 2.40 16.71
C PRO A 340 22.17 2.27 16.13
N GLY A 341 22.35 1.45 15.08
CA GLY A 341 23.62 1.29 14.38
C GLY A 341 23.94 2.41 13.38
N TRP A 342 22.96 3.22 12.97
CA TRP A 342 23.19 4.31 12.03
C TRP A 342 23.96 5.47 12.64
N THR A 343 24.87 6.04 11.87
CA THR A 343 25.52 7.31 12.16
C THR A 343 25.28 8.26 11.00
N VAL A 344 24.59 9.37 11.26
CA VAL A 344 24.32 10.40 10.26
C VAL A 344 25.39 11.50 10.34
N LYS A 345 25.86 11.96 9.18
CA LYS A 345 26.77 13.10 9.06
C LYS A 345 26.29 14.04 7.99
N VAL A 346 26.27 15.33 8.28
CA VAL A 346 26.02 16.42 7.33
C VAL A 346 27.27 17.27 7.27
N ASP A 347 27.83 17.46 6.08
CA ASP A 347 29.10 18.19 5.86
C ASP A 347 30.26 17.71 6.75
N GLY A 348 30.30 16.38 7.00
CA GLY A 348 31.32 15.75 7.81
C GLY A 348 31.09 15.84 9.33
N GLN A 349 30.10 16.58 9.79
CA GLN A 349 29.72 16.70 11.20
C GLN A 349 28.60 15.72 11.56
N LYS A 350 28.69 15.15 12.79
CA LYS A 350 27.62 14.27 13.27
C LYS A 350 26.32 15.05 13.43
N ALA A 351 25.24 14.51 12.85
CA ALA A 351 23.87 15.00 13.01
C ALA A 351 23.05 13.97 13.79
N GLU A 352 22.13 14.44 14.60
CA GLU A 352 21.19 13.56 15.29
C GLU A 352 19.90 13.45 14.45
N PRO A 353 19.43 12.23 14.17
CA PRO A 353 18.12 12.03 13.55
C PRO A 353 17.00 12.39 14.54
N VAL A 354 15.92 12.92 14.04
CA VAL A 354 14.73 13.34 14.77
C VAL A 354 13.54 12.47 14.43
#